data_fa439961b65f222fdbea8317680a55d1
#
_entry.id   fa439961b65f222fdbea8317680a55d1
#
_cell.length_a   1.000
_cell.length_b   1.000
_cell.length_c   1.000
_cell.angle_alpha   90.00
_cell.angle_beta   90.00
_cell.angle_gamma   90.00
#
_symmetry.space_group_name_H-M   'P 1'
#
loop_
_entity.id
_entity.type
_entity.pdbx_description
1 polymer ?
#
loop_
_entity_poly.entity_id
_entity_poly.type
_entity_poly.pdbx_seq_one_letter_code
_entity_poly.pdbx_strand_id
1 'polypeptide(L)'
;MVALLNAACHAAALFSRRLFDGPFFFAELNKVASYAIMLGAALIDQARLFDQVRTMAVSDPLTGLANYRRLIAVIESELDRSRRTQRPFSIVLLDMDGLKAINDRYGHLVGSRALVRLGKILKNHSRAIDTPARYGGDEFSLVLPEAPKEIAARVSSRIRERLSLETEEPALSVSAGFASYPEDGDSAEKLLAAADRALYRMKHRTSGGTMNSITRIAACL
;
A
#
# COMPACT_ATOMS: atom_id res chain seq x y z
N MET A 1 6.76 -5.03 37.83
CA MET A 1 7.72 -3.91 37.98
C MET A 1 7.06 -2.65 38.53
N VAL A 2 5.99 -2.12 37.95
CA VAL A 2 5.29 -0.90 38.41
C VAL A 2 4.73 -1.03 39.84
N ALA A 3 4.12 -2.16 40.19
CA ALA A 3 3.61 -2.41 41.53
C ALA A 3 4.73 -2.38 42.61
N LEU A 4 5.92 -2.93 42.31
CA LEU A 4 7.07 -2.89 43.17
C LEU A 4 7.63 -1.46 43.35
N LEU A 5 7.63 -0.68 42.27
CA LEU A 5 8.04 0.72 42.28
C LEU A 5 7.09 1.57 43.15
N ASN A 6 5.77 1.37 43.03
CA ASN A 6 4.77 2.02 43.86
C ASN A 6 4.85 1.63 45.34
N ALA A 7 5.12 0.35 45.65
CA ALA A 7 5.34 -0.09 47.02
C ALA A 7 6.60 0.57 47.64
N ALA A 8 7.69 0.69 46.87
CA ALA A 8 8.89 1.41 47.30
C ALA A 8 8.62 2.90 47.53
N CYS A 9 7.80 3.55 46.70
CA CYS A 9 7.38 4.94 46.89
C CYS A 9 6.60 5.14 48.20
N HIS A 10 5.66 4.24 48.49
CA HIS A 10 4.91 4.31 49.76
C HIS A 10 5.81 4.04 50.99
N ALA A 11 6.73 3.07 50.89
CA ALA A 11 7.70 2.83 51.95
C ALA A 11 8.60 4.05 52.18
N ALA A 12 9.11 4.68 51.12
CA ALA A 12 9.94 5.89 51.24
C ALA A 12 9.16 7.06 51.84
N ALA A 13 7.88 7.22 51.48
CA ALA A 13 7.03 8.26 52.09
C ALA A 13 6.80 8.07 53.61
N LEU A 14 6.78 6.84 54.10
CA LEU A 14 6.68 6.55 55.56
C LEU A 14 7.90 6.98 56.36
N PHE A 15 9.07 7.10 55.75
CA PHE A 15 10.29 7.58 56.35
C PHE A 15 10.47 9.11 56.29
N SER A 16 9.64 9.79 55.55
CA SER A 16 9.62 11.26 55.47
C SER A 16 9.12 11.85 56.79
N ARG A 17 9.96 12.61 57.46
CA ARG A 17 9.63 13.29 58.74
C ARG A 17 9.27 14.75 58.56
N ARG A 18 9.48 15.33 57.38
CA ARG A 18 9.16 16.73 57.02
C ARG A 18 8.68 16.79 55.58
N LEU A 19 7.75 17.70 55.29
CA LEU A 19 7.43 18.05 53.90
C LEU A 19 8.70 18.56 53.22
N PHE A 20 8.96 18.03 52.00
CA PHE A 20 10.14 18.38 51.17
C PHE A 20 11.49 17.90 51.69
N ASP A 21 11.57 16.77 52.42
CA ASP A 21 12.83 16.09 52.71
C ASP A 21 13.24 15.15 51.54
N GLY A 22 14.48 14.60 51.60
CA GLY A 22 15.02 13.71 50.58
C GLY A 22 14.13 12.50 50.26
N PRO A 23 13.61 11.76 51.28
CA PRO A 23 12.67 10.65 51.04
C PRO A 23 11.38 11.05 50.32
N PHE A 24 10.84 12.25 50.57
CA PHE A 24 9.66 12.78 49.89
C PHE A 24 9.95 12.97 48.40
N PHE A 25 11.02 13.67 48.03
CA PHE A 25 11.38 13.89 46.64
C PHE A 25 11.67 12.59 45.89
N PHE A 26 12.33 11.62 46.54
CA PHE A 26 12.59 10.31 45.99
C PHE A 26 11.27 9.55 45.67
N ALA A 27 10.31 9.60 46.60
CA ALA A 27 9.00 8.97 46.40
C ALA A 27 8.26 9.59 45.24
N GLU A 28 8.22 10.93 45.14
CA GLU A 28 7.53 11.63 44.05
C GLU A 28 8.19 11.36 42.68
N LEU A 29 9.53 11.39 42.60
CA LEU A 29 10.26 11.08 41.37
C LEU A 29 9.95 9.65 40.88
N ASN A 30 9.91 8.68 41.78
CA ASN A 30 9.59 7.30 41.45
C ASN A 30 8.14 7.14 40.97
N LYS A 31 7.18 7.88 41.54
CA LYS A 31 5.79 7.90 41.04
C LYS A 31 5.73 8.43 39.59
N VAL A 32 6.36 9.58 39.34
CA VAL A 32 6.43 10.15 38.00
C VAL A 32 7.06 9.17 37.03
N ALA A 33 8.17 8.53 37.40
CA ALA A 33 8.81 7.51 36.57
C ALA A 33 7.90 6.31 36.31
N SER A 34 7.14 5.84 37.32
CA SER A 34 6.16 4.76 37.17
C SER A 34 5.06 5.11 36.18
N TYR A 35 4.49 6.32 36.27
CA TYR A 35 3.45 6.78 35.37
C TYR A 35 3.98 6.94 33.94
N ALA A 36 5.20 7.47 33.79
CA ALA A 36 5.84 7.59 32.48
C ALA A 36 6.05 6.22 31.81
N ILE A 37 6.49 5.22 32.59
CA ILE A 37 6.65 3.83 32.07
C ILE A 37 5.31 3.23 31.70
N MET A 38 4.26 3.41 32.52
CA MET A 38 2.93 2.90 32.20
C MET A 38 2.35 3.56 30.94
N LEU A 39 2.49 4.87 30.81
CA LEU A 39 2.04 5.60 29.63
C LEU A 39 2.81 5.16 28.39
N GLY A 40 4.13 5.02 28.48
CA GLY A 40 4.96 4.53 27.39
C GLY A 40 4.55 3.12 26.94
N ALA A 41 4.32 2.21 27.89
CA ALA A 41 3.84 0.86 27.57
C ALA A 41 2.47 0.88 26.88
N ALA A 42 1.52 1.67 27.40
CA ALA A 42 0.19 1.81 26.80
C ALA A 42 0.24 2.38 25.37
N LEU A 43 1.08 3.38 25.12
CA LEU A 43 1.28 3.96 23.79
C LEU A 43 1.90 2.95 22.81
N ILE A 44 2.86 2.14 23.27
CA ILE A 44 3.47 1.08 22.46
C ILE A 44 2.41 0.03 22.10
N ASP A 45 1.59 -0.43 23.05
CA ASP A 45 0.56 -1.42 22.82
C ASP A 45 -0.53 -0.86 21.87
N GLN A 46 -0.92 0.39 22.03
CA GLN A 46 -1.86 1.05 21.12
C GLN A 46 -1.31 1.17 19.71
N ALA A 47 -0.03 1.51 19.54
CA ALA A 47 0.63 1.56 18.25
C ALA A 47 0.67 0.16 17.59
N ARG A 48 0.97 -0.90 18.36
CA ARG A 48 0.97 -2.29 17.87
C ARG A 48 -0.42 -2.74 17.43
N LEU A 49 -1.46 -2.46 18.22
CA LEU A 49 -2.85 -2.76 17.87
C LEU A 49 -3.29 -2.02 16.60
N PHE A 50 -2.93 -0.75 16.47
CA PHE A 50 -3.21 0.04 15.27
C PHE A 50 -2.52 -0.54 14.03
N ASP A 51 -1.28 -0.97 14.17
CA ASP A 51 -0.52 -1.60 13.10
C ASP A 51 -1.10 -2.97 12.71
N GLN A 52 -1.56 -3.78 13.68
CA GLN A 52 -2.27 -5.03 13.42
C GLN A 52 -3.58 -4.81 12.65
N VAL A 53 -4.40 -3.84 13.06
CA VAL A 53 -5.65 -3.50 12.34
C VAL A 53 -5.34 -3.01 10.92
N ARG A 54 -4.32 -2.17 10.75
CA ARG A 54 -3.87 -1.70 9.43
C ARG A 54 -3.36 -2.84 8.56
N THR A 55 -2.65 -3.82 9.13
CA THR A 55 -2.16 -5.00 8.39
C THR A 55 -3.27 -5.99 8.05
N MET A 56 -4.39 -5.99 8.77
CA MET A 56 -5.59 -6.80 8.43
C MET A 56 -6.41 -6.18 7.29
N ALA A 57 -6.28 -4.88 7.03
CA ALA A 57 -6.97 -4.22 5.93
C ALA A 57 -6.55 -4.85 4.59
N VAL A 58 -7.52 -5.20 3.76
CA VAL A 58 -7.32 -5.79 2.42
C VAL A 58 -7.59 -4.80 1.30
N SER A 59 -7.98 -3.57 1.64
CA SER A 59 -8.30 -2.50 0.71
C SER A 59 -7.45 -1.25 0.95
N ASP A 60 -7.20 -0.50 -0.11
CA ASP A 60 -6.60 0.83 -0.05
C ASP A 60 -7.61 1.85 0.47
N PRO A 61 -7.30 2.61 1.52
CA PRO A 61 -8.28 3.50 2.17
C PRO A 61 -8.68 4.71 1.31
N LEU A 62 -7.87 5.10 0.33
CA LEU A 62 -8.16 6.23 -0.55
C LEU A 62 -9.09 5.83 -1.70
N THR A 63 -8.78 4.72 -2.38
CA THR A 63 -9.46 4.33 -3.61
C THR A 63 -10.52 3.25 -3.41
N GLY A 64 -10.49 2.52 -2.28
CA GLY A 64 -11.36 1.38 -2.00
C GLY A 64 -11.04 0.13 -2.84
N LEU A 65 -9.97 0.14 -3.63
CA LEU A 65 -9.48 -1.01 -4.37
C LEU A 65 -8.74 -1.98 -3.44
N ALA A 66 -8.40 -3.18 -3.92
CA ALA A 66 -7.48 -4.05 -3.21
C ALA A 66 -6.15 -3.33 -2.96
N ASN A 67 -5.55 -3.53 -1.79
CA ASN A 67 -4.21 -3.03 -1.51
C ASN A 67 -3.15 -4.03 -1.99
N TYR A 68 -1.85 -3.66 -1.86
CA TYR A 68 -0.73 -4.51 -2.24
C TYR A 68 -0.80 -5.93 -1.64
N ARG A 69 -1.11 -6.04 -0.36
CA ARG A 69 -1.22 -7.34 0.32
C ARG A 69 -2.28 -8.24 -0.30
N ARG A 70 -3.46 -7.68 -0.57
CA ARG A 70 -4.54 -8.41 -1.23
C ARG A 70 -4.17 -8.78 -2.67
N LEU A 71 -3.48 -7.89 -3.38
CA LEU A 71 -2.97 -8.14 -4.73
C LEU A 71 -2.09 -9.40 -4.76
N ILE A 72 -1.07 -9.48 -3.89
CA ILE A 72 -0.17 -10.63 -3.82
C ILE A 72 -0.94 -11.93 -3.52
N ALA A 73 -1.81 -11.91 -2.52
CA ALA A 73 -2.63 -13.08 -2.17
C ALA A 73 -3.52 -13.56 -3.33
N VAL A 74 -4.04 -12.62 -4.15
CA VAL A 74 -4.84 -12.97 -5.34
C VAL A 74 -3.95 -13.56 -6.42
N ILE A 75 -2.76 -13.00 -6.67
CA ILE A 75 -1.82 -13.54 -7.67
C ILE A 75 -1.42 -14.98 -7.29
N GLU A 76 -1.08 -15.24 -6.03
CA GLU A 76 -0.73 -16.58 -5.55
C GLU A 76 -1.90 -17.56 -5.73
N SER A 77 -3.11 -17.15 -5.38
CA SER A 77 -4.32 -17.95 -5.58
C SER A 77 -4.57 -18.28 -7.06
N GLU A 78 -4.36 -17.31 -7.97
CA GLU A 78 -4.52 -17.53 -9.41
C GLU A 78 -3.38 -18.41 -9.98
N LEU A 79 -2.16 -18.33 -9.46
CA LEU A 79 -1.08 -19.25 -9.81
C LEU A 79 -1.47 -20.70 -9.49
N ASP A 80 -1.97 -20.94 -8.28
CA ASP A 80 -2.41 -22.28 -7.86
C ASP A 80 -3.62 -22.77 -8.66
N ARG A 81 -4.56 -21.88 -8.95
CA ARG A 81 -5.71 -22.17 -9.80
C ARG A 81 -5.27 -22.52 -11.24
N SER A 82 -4.41 -21.70 -11.83
CA SER A 82 -3.94 -21.88 -13.19
C SER A 82 -3.10 -23.15 -13.37
N ARG A 83 -2.29 -23.52 -12.38
CA ARG A 83 -1.56 -24.80 -12.35
C ARG A 83 -2.51 -26.00 -12.43
N ARG A 84 -3.67 -25.95 -11.76
CA ARG A 84 -4.66 -27.04 -11.78
C ARG A 84 -5.50 -27.05 -13.03
N THR A 85 -5.92 -25.87 -13.50
CA THR A 85 -6.88 -25.76 -14.61
C THR A 85 -6.21 -25.63 -15.98
N GLN A 86 -4.92 -25.36 -16.03
CA GLN A 86 -4.14 -25.06 -17.23
C GLN A 86 -4.71 -23.83 -18.00
N ARG A 87 -5.44 -22.94 -17.31
CA ARG A 87 -5.95 -21.69 -17.88
C ARG A 87 -4.99 -20.56 -17.57
N PRO A 88 -4.69 -19.69 -18.56
CA PRO A 88 -3.79 -18.57 -18.33
C PRO A 88 -4.48 -17.50 -17.46
N PHE A 89 -3.69 -16.68 -16.79
CA PHE A 89 -4.12 -15.39 -16.23
C PHE A 89 -3.09 -14.32 -16.53
N SER A 90 -3.49 -13.08 -16.44
CA SER A 90 -2.59 -11.94 -16.70
C SER A 90 -2.60 -10.94 -15.57
N ILE A 91 -1.48 -10.23 -15.40
CA ILE A 91 -1.32 -9.09 -14.52
C ILE A 91 -1.05 -7.88 -15.39
N VAL A 92 -1.76 -6.78 -15.12
CA VAL A 92 -1.50 -5.47 -15.72
C VAL A 92 -1.03 -4.55 -14.60
N LEU A 93 0.14 -3.94 -14.76
CA LEU A 93 0.59 -2.81 -13.95
C LEU A 93 0.31 -1.52 -14.69
N LEU A 94 -0.22 -0.54 -13.97
CA LEU A 94 -0.52 0.78 -14.50
C LEU A 94 0.10 1.83 -13.57
N ASP A 95 0.62 2.87 -14.17
CA ASP A 95 1.18 4.01 -13.44
C ASP A 95 0.53 5.28 -13.96
N MET A 96 0.03 6.11 -13.04
CA MET A 96 -0.63 7.36 -13.38
C MET A 96 0.42 8.40 -13.80
N ASP A 97 0.37 8.80 -15.05
CA ASP A 97 1.32 9.76 -15.59
C ASP A 97 1.13 11.15 -14.96
N GLY A 98 2.23 11.77 -14.56
CA GLY A 98 2.25 13.18 -14.16
C GLY A 98 1.55 13.51 -12.84
N LEU A 99 1.31 12.58 -11.93
CA LEU A 99 0.69 12.86 -10.61
C LEU A 99 1.44 13.95 -9.85
N LYS A 100 2.78 13.98 -9.93
CA LYS A 100 3.57 15.03 -9.30
C LYS A 100 3.22 16.42 -9.87
N ALA A 101 3.14 16.55 -11.18
CA ALA A 101 2.76 17.82 -11.84
C ALA A 101 1.33 18.26 -11.47
N ILE A 102 0.40 17.30 -11.33
CA ILE A 102 -0.96 17.57 -10.84
C ILE A 102 -0.91 18.10 -9.41
N ASN A 103 -0.15 17.46 -8.51
CA ASN A 103 0.02 17.91 -7.13
C ASN A 103 0.65 19.29 -7.05
N ASP A 104 1.70 19.54 -7.82
CA ASP A 104 2.42 20.83 -7.82
C ASP A 104 1.54 21.96 -8.36
N ARG A 105 0.67 21.69 -9.34
CA ARG A 105 -0.19 22.71 -9.97
C ARG A 105 -1.51 22.93 -9.25
N TYR A 106 -2.14 21.86 -8.76
CA TYR A 106 -3.53 21.90 -8.25
C TYR A 106 -3.65 21.50 -6.76
N GLY A 107 -2.53 21.12 -6.13
CA GLY A 107 -2.47 20.69 -4.73
C GLY A 107 -2.79 19.20 -4.52
N HIS A 108 -2.34 18.66 -3.40
CA HIS A 108 -2.46 17.23 -3.04
C HIS A 108 -3.91 16.73 -2.96
N LEU A 109 -4.88 17.59 -2.62
CA LEU A 109 -6.29 17.20 -2.60
C LEU A 109 -6.83 16.85 -4.00
N VAL A 110 -6.38 17.60 -5.01
CA VAL A 110 -6.74 17.33 -6.41
C VAL A 110 -6.06 16.05 -6.89
N GLY A 111 -4.78 15.86 -6.58
CA GLY A 111 -4.08 14.61 -6.88
C GLY A 111 -4.74 13.38 -6.24
N SER A 112 -5.18 13.49 -4.98
CA SER A 112 -5.92 12.42 -4.32
C SER A 112 -7.27 12.12 -5.02
N ARG A 113 -8.02 13.14 -5.45
CA ARG A 113 -9.24 12.97 -6.24
C ARG A 113 -8.95 12.29 -7.59
N ALA A 114 -7.86 12.66 -8.25
CA ALA A 114 -7.41 12.04 -9.49
C ALA A 114 -7.14 10.53 -9.30
N LEU A 115 -6.47 10.13 -8.23
CA LEU A 115 -6.27 8.72 -7.88
C LEU A 115 -7.59 7.98 -7.62
N VAL A 116 -8.54 8.60 -6.90
CA VAL A 116 -9.87 8.03 -6.67
C VAL A 116 -10.62 7.86 -7.99
N ARG A 117 -10.54 8.84 -8.89
CA ARG A 117 -11.17 8.80 -10.22
C ARG A 117 -10.61 7.65 -11.07
N LEU A 118 -9.28 7.51 -11.12
CA LEU A 118 -8.63 6.38 -11.79
C LEU A 118 -9.08 5.05 -11.19
N GLY A 119 -9.12 4.94 -9.86
CA GLY A 119 -9.60 3.75 -9.17
C GLY A 119 -11.03 3.36 -9.54
N LYS A 120 -11.95 4.34 -9.65
CA LYS A 120 -13.32 4.12 -10.11
C LYS A 120 -13.38 3.62 -11.56
N ILE A 121 -12.56 4.19 -12.45
CA ILE A 121 -12.47 3.75 -13.84
C ILE A 121 -12.00 2.28 -13.90
N LEU A 122 -10.93 1.94 -13.18
CA LEU A 122 -10.43 0.56 -13.12
C LEU A 122 -11.53 -0.40 -12.64
N LYS A 123 -12.21 -0.07 -11.55
CA LYS A 123 -13.29 -0.88 -10.99
C LYS A 123 -14.46 -1.07 -11.97
N ASN A 124 -14.89 -0.01 -12.62
CA ASN A 124 -16.04 -0.03 -13.54
C ASN A 124 -15.73 -0.76 -14.86
N HIS A 125 -14.46 -0.86 -15.24
CA HIS A 125 -14.01 -1.55 -16.45
C HIS A 125 -13.43 -2.95 -16.18
N SER A 126 -13.52 -3.43 -14.94
CA SER A 126 -13.16 -4.78 -14.50
C SER A 126 -14.39 -5.69 -14.44
N ARG A 127 -14.19 -6.98 -14.78
CA ARG A 127 -15.20 -8.01 -14.58
C ARG A 127 -15.31 -8.35 -13.09
N ALA A 128 -16.38 -9.04 -12.68
CA ALA A 128 -16.56 -9.47 -11.28
C ALA A 128 -15.43 -10.36 -10.76
N ILE A 129 -14.77 -11.12 -11.65
CA ILE A 129 -13.64 -12.00 -11.32
C ILE A 129 -12.29 -11.28 -11.35
N ASP A 130 -12.21 -10.10 -11.96
CA ASP A 130 -10.98 -9.30 -12.03
C ASP A 130 -10.74 -8.62 -10.69
N THR A 131 -9.48 -8.43 -10.33
CA THR A 131 -9.12 -7.75 -9.09
C THR A 131 -8.33 -6.49 -9.40
N PRO A 132 -8.98 -5.31 -9.40
CA PRO A 132 -8.27 -4.04 -9.41
C PRO A 132 -7.67 -3.75 -8.05
N ALA A 133 -6.42 -3.30 -8.04
CA ALA A 133 -5.66 -2.99 -6.85
C ALA A 133 -4.90 -1.66 -7.00
N ARG A 134 -4.63 -1.00 -5.88
CA ARG A 134 -3.64 0.07 -5.80
C ARG A 134 -2.37 -0.50 -5.19
N TYR A 135 -1.32 -0.51 -6.01
CA TYR A 135 -0.05 -1.15 -5.72
C TYR A 135 0.89 -0.25 -4.91
N GLY A 136 0.89 1.06 -5.22
CA GLY A 136 1.74 2.07 -4.62
C GLY A 136 1.09 3.45 -4.65
N GLY A 137 1.89 4.51 -4.56
CA GLY A 137 1.44 5.91 -4.56
C GLY A 137 0.56 6.27 -5.76
N ASP A 138 1.09 6.13 -6.96
CA ASP A 138 0.48 6.36 -8.28
C ASP A 138 0.35 5.08 -9.11
N GLU A 139 0.70 3.93 -8.51
CA GLU A 139 0.76 2.64 -9.15
C GLU A 139 -0.50 1.80 -8.87
N PHE A 140 -1.07 1.26 -9.91
CA PHE A 140 -2.25 0.40 -9.88
C PHE A 140 -1.97 -0.94 -10.55
N SER A 141 -2.78 -1.94 -10.25
CA SER A 141 -2.69 -3.24 -10.87
C SER A 141 -4.07 -3.82 -11.16
N LEU A 142 -4.13 -4.72 -12.15
CA LEU A 142 -5.28 -5.57 -12.41
C LEU A 142 -4.81 -7.01 -12.49
N VAL A 143 -5.41 -7.90 -11.71
CA VAL A 143 -5.31 -9.34 -11.94
C VAL A 143 -6.50 -9.76 -12.77
N LEU A 144 -6.24 -10.41 -13.89
CA LEU A 144 -7.22 -10.82 -14.90
C LEU A 144 -7.23 -12.36 -15.00
N PRO A 145 -8.07 -13.06 -14.22
CA PRO A 145 -8.23 -14.51 -14.32
C PRO A 145 -8.70 -14.95 -15.71
N GLU A 146 -8.24 -16.11 -16.16
CA GLU A 146 -8.60 -16.72 -17.44
C GLU A 146 -8.43 -15.75 -18.64
N ALA A 147 -7.37 -14.95 -18.59
CA ALA A 147 -7.08 -13.93 -19.57
C ALA A 147 -5.64 -14.13 -20.12
N PRO A 148 -5.49 -14.54 -21.37
CA PRO A 148 -4.21 -14.56 -22.06
C PRO A 148 -3.73 -13.14 -22.37
N LYS A 149 -2.53 -13.01 -22.88
CA LYS A 149 -1.82 -11.74 -23.16
C LYS A 149 -2.60 -10.76 -24.03
N GLU A 150 -3.33 -11.26 -25.01
CA GLU A 150 -4.14 -10.47 -25.92
C GLU A 150 -5.31 -9.79 -25.21
N ILE A 151 -5.87 -10.46 -24.20
CA ILE A 151 -6.94 -9.88 -23.35
C ILE A 151 -6.38 -8.79 -22.47
N ALA A 152 -5.19 -9.01 -21.85
CA ALA A 152 -4.53 -7.99 -21.05
C ALA A 152 -4.21 -6.73 -21.87
N ALA A 153 -3.70 -6.90 -23.09
CA ALA A 153 -3.44 -5.80 -24.02
C ALA A 153 -4.72 -5.01 -24.34
N ARG A 154 -5.84 -5.71 -24.65
CA ARG A 154 -7.14 -5.07 -24.92
C ARG A 154 -7.70 -4.32 -23.72
N VAL A 155 -7.60 -4.90 -22.52
CA VAL A 155 -8.04 -4.24 -21.28
C VAL A 155 -7.21 -2.97 -21.03
N SER A 156 -5.89 -3.05 -21.17
CA SER A 156 -5.00 -1.89 -21.04
C SER A 156 -5.34 -0.78 -22.04
N SER A 157 -5.59 -1.12 -23.30
CA SER A 157 -5.98 -0.14 -24.34
C SER A 157 -7.33 0.50 -24.04
N ARG A 158 -8.32 -0.28 -23.63
CA ARG A 158 -9.65 0.22 -23.25
C ARG A 158 -9.60 1.18 -22.08
N ILE A 159 -8.77 0.92 -21.05
CA ILE A 159 -8.61 1.82 -19.91
C ILE A 159 -8.00 3.15 -20.36
N ARG A 160 -6.96 3.13 -21.19
CA ARG A 160 -6.35 4.36 -21.73
C ARG A 160 -7.32 5.16 -22.62
N GLU A 161 -8.05 4.48 -23.48
CA GLU A 161 -9.08 5.11 -24.29
C GLU A 161 -10.16 5.74 -23.42
N ARG A 162 -10.63 5.05 -22.39
CA ARG A 162 -11.62 5.60 -21.47
C ARG A 162 -11.12 6.85 -20.75
N LEU A 163 -9.87 6.86 -20.32
CA LEU A 163 -9.23 8.03 -19.69
C LEU A 163 -9.13 9.21 -20.67
N SER A 164 -8.83 8.94 -21.96
CA SER A 164 -8.75 10.00 -22.98
C SER A 164 -10.09 10.62 -23.33
N LEU A 165 -11.19 9.94 -23.06
CA LEU A 165 -12.57 10.43 -23.27
C LEU A 165 -13.14 11.17 -22.04
N GLU A 166 -12.41 11.19 -20.92
CA GLU A 166 -12.80 11.95 -19.73
C GLU A 166 -12.62 13.44 -19.96
N THR A 167 -13.67 14.21 -19.65
CA THR A 167 -13.65 15.68 -19.76
C THR A 167 -13.34 16.37 -18.43
N GLU A 168 -13.26 15.62 -17.33
CA GLU A 168 -13.01 16.15 -15.99
C GLU A 168 -11.53 16.53 -15.83
N GLU A 169 -11.28 17.74 -15.35
CA GLU A 169 -9.92 18.23 -15.06
C GLU A 169 -9.42 17.82 -13.65
N PRO A 170 -8.13 17.55 -13.52
CA PRO A 170 -7.12 17.46 -14.58
C PRO A 170 -7.31 16.21 -15.46
N ALA A 171 -6.93 16.32 -16.75
CA ALA A 171 -6.91 15.16 -17.63
C ALA A 171 -5.95 14.09 -17.09
N LEU A 172 -6.37 12.82 -17.16
CA LEU A 172 -5.61 11.68 -16.66
C LEU A 172 -5.10 10.83 -17.80
N SER A 173 -3.86 10.34 -17.65
CA SER A 173 -3.31 9.29 -18.50
C SER A 173 -2.59 8.24 -17.67
N VAL A 174 -2.41 7.05 -18.24
CA VAL A 174 -1.68 5.96 -17.60
C VAL A 174 -0.75 5.29 -18.58
N SER A 175 0.44 4.97 -18.12
CA SER A 175 1.33 4.01 -18.73
C SER A 175 0.99 2.61 -18.23
N ALA A 176 1.02 1.58 -19.09
CA ALA A 176 0.63 0.23 -18.72
C ALA A 176 1.63 -0.80 -19.24
N GLY A 177 1.96 -1.77 -18.37
CA GLY A 177 2.73 -2.97 -18.73
C GLY A 177 1.97 -4.21 -18.26
N PHE A 178 2.12 -5.34 -18.94
CA PHE A 178 1.42 -6.57 -18.56
C PHE A 178 2.31 -7.80 -18.74
N ALA A 179 2.00 -8.84 -17.98
CA ALA A 179 2.61 -10.16 -18.03
C ALA A 179 1.54 -11.24 -17.88
N SER A 180 1.77 -12.39 -18.45
CA SER A 180 0.82 -13.51 -18.50
C SER A 180 1.47 -14.80 -18.03
N TYR A 181 0.77 -15.53 -17.19
CA TYR A 181 1.12 -16.91 -16.82
C TYR A 181 0.62 -17.88 -17.91
N PRO A 182 1.39 -18.90 -18.31
CA PRO A 182 2.75 -19.21 -17.82
C PRO A 182 3.90 -18.53 -18.60
N GLU A 183 3.60 -17.79 -19.66
CA GLU A 183 4.58 -17.33 -20.64
C GLU A 183 5.68 -16.42 -20.05
N ASP A 184 5.28 -15.47 -19.19
CA ASP A 184 6.18 -14.44 -18.66
C ASP A 184 6.72 -14.78 -17.25
N GLY A 185 6.26 -15.89 -16.64
CA GLY A 185 6.72 -16.37 -15.34
C GLY A 185 5.81 -17.39 -14.67
N ASP A 186 6.32 -18.05 -13.65
CA ASP A 186 5.69 -19.14 -12.89
C ASP A 186 5.53 -18.81 -11.38
N SER A 187 5.93 -17.59 -10.99
CA SER A 187 5.76 -17.04 -9.63
C SER A 187 5.27 -15.60 -9.66
N ALA A 188 4.69 -15.14 -8.54
CA ALA A 188 4.23 -13.76 -8.40
C ALA A 188 5.34 -12.74 -8.70
N GLU A 189 6.55 -12.98 -8.17
CA GLU A 189 7.71 -12.12 -8.38
C GLU A 189 8.12 -12.02 -9.84
N LYS A 190 8.19 -13.16 -10.56
CA LYS A 190 8.57 -13.20 -11.98
C LYS A 190 7.55 -12.47 -12.85
N LEU A 191 6.26 -12.69 -12.59
CA LEU A 191 5.17 -12.03 -13.32
C LEU A 191 5.15 -10.52 -13.06
N LEU A 192 5.27 -10.09 -11.82
CA LEU A 192 5.34 -8.66 -11.47
C LEU A 192 6.56 -8.01 -12.10
N ALA A 193 7.74 -8.66 -12.03
CA ALA A 193 8.95 -8.15 -12.66
C ALA A 193 8.85 -8.09 -14.19
N ALA A 194 8.14 -9.03 -14.84
CA ALA A 194 7.90 -9.00 -16.28
C ALA A 194 6.96 -7.85 -16.68
N ALA A 195 5.86 -7.65 -15.93
CA ALA A 195 4.93 -6.55 -16.13
C ALA A 195 5.60 -5.18 -15.88
N ASP A 196 6.46 -5.06 -14.86
CA ASP A 196 7.22 -3.84 -14.58
C ASP A 196 8.19 -3.50 -15.71
N ARG A 197 8.94 -4.49 -16.21
CA ARG A 197 9.80 -4.28 -17.41
C ARG A 197 8.99 -3.84 -18.63
N ALA A 198 7.77 -4.34 -18.81
CA ALA A 198 6.90 -3.92 -19.90
C ALA A 198 6.40 -2.49 -19.71
N LEU A 199 6.01 -2.11 -18.49
CA LEU A 199 5.60 -0.75 -18.10
C LEU A 199 6.75 0.25 -18.32
N TYR A 200 7.95 -0.11 -17.87
CA TYR A 200 9.16 0.71 -18.06
C TYR A 200 9.42 1.00 -19.55
N ARG A 201 9.34 -0.02 -20.42
CA ARG A 201 9.50 0.16 -21.86
C ARG A 201 8.43 1.10 -22.46
N MET A 202 7.20 1.04 -21.94
CA MET A 202 6.12 1.93 -22.38
C MET A 202 6.42 3.39 -22.00
N LYS A 203 6.79 3.65 -20.75
CA LYS A 203 7.14 4.99 -20.25
C LYS A 203 8.26 5.63 -21.06
N HIS A 204 9.30 4.86 -21.42
CA HIS A 204 10.41 5.36 -22.23
C HIS A 204 10.07 5.61 -23.70
N ARG A 205 9.04 4.98 -24.22
CA ARG A 205 8.54 5.25 -25.58
C ARG A 205 7.69 6.52 -25.63
N THR A 206 7.04 6.86 -24.53
CA THR A 206 6.11 8.00 -24.41
C THR A 206 6.80 9.26 -23.88
N SER A 207 7.86 9.09 -23.10
CA SER A 207 8.65 10.17 -22.50
C SER A 207 10.12 9.95 -22.86
N GLY A 208 10.69 10.79 -23.68
CA GLY A 208 12.15 10.81 -23.85
C GLY A 208 12.85 11.20 -22.55
N GLY A 209 13.04 10.29 -21.61
CA GLY A 209 13.93 10.49 -20.47
C GLY A 209 13.29 10.32 -19.07
N THR A 210 13.94 9.57 -18.32
CA THR A 210 14.37 9.56 -16.91
C THR A 210 13.98 8.28 -16.16
N MET A 211 15.05 7.59 -15.78
CA MET A 211 15.10 6.32 -15.06
C MET A 211 14.74 6.51 -13.58
N ASN A 212 13.78 5.74 -13.02
CA ASN A 212 13.78 5.32 -11.62
C ASN A 212 12.50 4.54 -11.24
N SER A 213 12.54 3.21 -11.30
CA SER A 213 11.52 2.38 -10.64
C SER A 213 12.04 1.03 -10.09
N ILE A 214 13.25 0.60 -10.49
CA ILE A 214 13.74 -0.75 -10.13
C ILE A 214 14.17 -0.90 -8.65
N THR A 215 14.41 0.18 -7.92
CA THR A 215 14.99 0.13 -6.56
C THR A 215 13.94 -0.05 -5.44
N ARG A 216 12.65 0.04 -5.71
CA ARG A 216 11.60 -0.02 -4.67
C ARG A 216 11.08 -1.41 -4.35
N ILE A 217 11.17 -2.36 -5.28
CA ILE A 217 10.65 -3.73 -5.07
C ILE A 217 11.50 -4.52 -4.06
N ALA A 218 12.81 -4.26 -4.00
CA ALA A 218 13.74 -4.95 -3.10
C ALA A 218 13.69 -4.49 -1.63
N ALA A 219 13.00 -3.41 -1.32
CA ALA A 219 12.94 -2.85 0.04
C ALA A 219 11.69 -3.26 0.84
N CYS A 220 10.75 -4.00 0.24
CA CYS A 220 9.52 -4.46 0.87
C CYS A 220 9.41 -5.99 1.02
N LEU A 221 10.47 -6.73 0.68
CA LEU A 221 10.66 -8.15 1.00
C LEU A 221 11.66 -8.29 2.14
#